data_1572f0154ba3204b0e41f364c9566df8
#
_entry.id   1572f0154ba3204b0e41f364c9566df8
#
_cell.length_a   1.000
_cell.length_b   1.000
_cell.length_c   1.000
_cell.angle_alpha   90.00
_cell.angle_beta   90.00
_cell.angle_gamma   90.00
#
_symmetry.space_group_name_H-M   'P 1'
#
loop_
_entity.id
_entity.type
_entity.pdbx_description
1 polymer ?
#
loop_
_entity_poly.entity_id
_entity_poly.type
_entity_poly.pdbx_seq_one_letter_code
_entity_poly.pdbx_strand_id
1 'polypeptide(L)'
;EVKFAGVIRDTPEYKIPQSSSLQGKTSNLIGSIENKFSKYLTFNYDFSLDNDFTTVEHNNFTTEFKVNNFVTEFNFHESNGKIGDSNFLSNETSISFDDNNYLKFKTRRNRKISLTEYYDIVYEYQNDCLTAALKYRKTYYQDRDAIPKEDLFFTVTLFPLATIDQKIDKKLYRDDNNDIIWK
;
A
#
# COMPACT_ATOMS: atom_id res chain seq x y z
N GLU A 1 -4.24 -3.61 22.62
CA GLU A 1 -3.77 -2.30 23.06
C GLU A 1 -4.66 -1.23 22.46
N VAL A 2 -4.99 -0.17 23.24
CA VAL A 2 -5.78 0.97 22.76
C VAL A 2 -5.06 2.25 23.19
N LYS A 3 -4.89 3.18 22.27
CA LYS A 3 -4.23 4.48 22.49
C LYS A 3 -5.11 5.59 21.97
N PHE A 4 -5.12 6.72 22.70
CA PHE A 4 -5.77 7.96 22.28
C PHE A 4 -4.83 9.13 22.52
N ALA A 5 -4.87 10.12 21.65
CA ALA A 5 -4.11 11.36 21.78
C ALA A 5 -4.93 12.55 21.25
N GLY A 6 -4.81 13.68 21.93
CA GLY A 6 -5.39 14.95 21.52
C GLY A 6 -4.71 16.09 22.26
N VAL A 7 -4.85 17.30 21.74
CA VAL A 7 -4.28 18.52 22.33
C VAL A 7 -5.41 19.50 22.62
N ILE A 8 -5.41 20.05 23.84
CA ILE A 8 -6.31 21.13 24.28
C ILE A 8 -5.44 22.33 24.64
N ARG A 9 -5.82 23.52 24.17
CA ARG A 9 -5.11 24.79 24.38
C ARG A 9 -6.07 25.86 24.84
N ASP A 10 -5.56 26.81 25.60
CA ASP A 10 -6.35 27.99 26.02
C ASP A 10 -6.57 28.95 24.86
N THR A 11 -5.60 29.08 23.96
CA THR A 11 -5.64 30.01 22.83
C THR A 11 -5.34 29.30 21.50
N PRO A 12 -6.03 29.66 20.39
CA PRO A 12 -5.71 29.18 19.07
C PRO A 12 -4.31 29.63 18.62
N GLU A 13 -3.64 28.80 17.78
CA GLU A 13 -2.32 29.13 17.21
C GLU A 13 -2.45 29.32 15.69
N TYR A 14 -2.50 30.58 15.26
CA TYR A 14 -2.71 30.90 13.82
C TYR A 14 -1.47 30.79 12.94
N LYS A 15 -0.28 30.57 13.53
CA LYS A 15 0.95 30.39 12.77
C LYS A 15 1.15 28.98 12.25
N ILE A 16 0.29 28.06 12.65
CA ILE A 16 0.31 26.66 12.21
C ILE A 16 -0.45 26.56 10.87
N PRO A 17 0.03 25.76 9.89
CA PRO A 17 -0.65 25.58 8.61
C PRO A 17 -2.11 25.14 8.78
N GLN A 18 -3.01 25.63 7.91
CA GLN A 18 -4.45 25.29 7.95
C GLN A 18 -4.75 23.79 7.79
N SER A 19 -3.85 23.04 7.17
CA SER A 19 -3.93 21.58 7.07
C SER A 19 -3.67 20.85 8.40
N SER A 20 -3.16 21.57 9.41
CA SER A 20 -2.94 21.00 10.74
C SER A 20 -4.18 21.12 11.62
N SER A 21 -4.59 20.03 12.24
CA SER A 21 -5.66 20.03 13.25
C SER A 21 -5.31 20.80 14.52
N LEU A 22 -4.07 21.29 14.65
CA LEU A 22 -3.55 21.97 15.83
C LEU A 22 -3.83 23.48 15.86
N GLN A 23 -4.48 24.06 14.85
CA GLN A 23 -4.79 25.51 14.83
C GLN A 23 -5.81 25.94 15.86
N GLY A 24 -6.80 25.10 16.14
CA GLY A 24 -7.88 25.38 17.08
C GLY A 24 -7.46 25.29 18.54
N LYS A 25 -8.41 25.53 19.43
CA LYS A 25 -8.23 25.24 20.85
C LYS A 25 -8.18 23.73 21.12
N THR A 26 -8.85 22.96 20.31
CA THR A 26 -8.88 21.50 20.38
C THR A 26 -8.32 20.93 19.10
N SER A 27 -7.44 19.97 19.19
CA SER A 27 -6.98 19.20 18.02
C SER A 27 -7.97 18.09 17.68
N ASN A 28 -7.75 17.44 16.55
CA ASN A 28 -8.35 16.14 16.28
C ASN A 28 -8.04 15.15 17.40
N LEU A 29 -8.99 14.27 17.66
CA LEU A 29 -8.77 13.08 18.48
C LEU A 29 -8.20 11.96 17.60
N ILE A 30 -6.98 11.55 17.88
CA ILE A 30 -6.31 10.44 17.20
C ILE A 30 -6.43 9.21 18.08
N GLY A 31 -6.78 8.07 17.48
CA GLY A 31 -6.85 6.80 18.19
C GLY A 31 -6.22 5.67 17.40
N SER A 32 -5.69 4.70 18.14
CA SER A 32 -5.13 3.46 17.61
C SER A 32 -5.61 2.28 18.44
N ILE A 33 -6.06 1.23 17.78
CA ILE A 33 -6.49 -0.03 18.38
C ILE A 33 -5.70 -1.16 17.73
N GLU A 34 -4.87 -1.83 18.52
CA GLU A 34 -4.16 -3.03 18.10
C GLU A 34 -4.75 -4.24 18.83
N ASN A 35 -5.14 -5.27 18.09
CA ASN A 35 -5.63 -6.51 18.65
C ASN A 35 -5.02 -7.73 17.95
N LYS A 36 -4.37 -8.57 18.74
CA LYS A 36 -3.86 -9.89 18.31
C LYS A 36 -4.86 -10.95 18.75
N PHE A 37 -5.86 -11.24 17.91
CA PHE A 37 -6.88 -12.25 18.23
C PHE A 37 -6.30 -13.64 18.40
N SER A 38 -5.21 -13.93 17.68
CA SER A 38 -4.49 -15.20 17.79
C SER A 38 -3.07 -15.03 17.23
N LYS A 39 -2.27 -16.10 17.27
CA LYS A 39 -0.99 -16.14 16.56
C LYS A 39 -1.12 -16.07 15.03
N TYR A 40 -2.34 -16.18 14.52
CA TYR A 40 -2.64 -16.23 13.09
C TYR A 40 -3.29 -14.95 12.56
N LEU A 41 -3.91 -14.14 13.44
CA LEU A 41 -4.72 -12.99 13.05
C LEU A 41 -4.40 -11.79 13.91
N THR A 42 -3.90 -10.74 13.27
CA THR A 42 -3.64 -9.43 13.85
C THR A 42 -4.54 -8.40 13.18
N PHE A 43 -5.00 -7.45 13.96
CA PHE A 43 -5.87 -6.37 13.55
C PHE A 43 -5.38 -5.06 14.10
N ASN A 44 -5.24 -4.05 13.24
CA ASN A 44 -4.89 -2.70 13.62
C ASN A 44 -5.90 -1.72 13.02
N TYR A 45 -6.35 -0.78 13.84
CA TYR A 45 -7.25 0.29 13.40
C TYR A 45 -6.75 1.63 13.93
N ASP A 46 -6.41 2.55 13.03
CA ASP A 46 -6.03 3.90 13.33
C ASP A 46 -7.08 4.87 12.79
N PHE A 47 -7.43 5.88 13.57
CA PHE A 47 -8.42 6.86 13.18
C PHE A 47 -8.08 8.27 13.66
N SER A 48 -8.65 9.25 12.97
CA SER A 48 -8.65 10.64 13.39
C SER A 48 -10.07 11.19 13.28
N LEU A 49 -10.61 11.63 14.41
CA LEU A 49 -11.87 12.39 14.47
C LEU A 49 -11.53 13.88 14.44
N ASP A 50 -12.36 14.66 13.76
CA ASP A 50 -12.24 16.11 13.81
C ASP A 50 -12.42 16.67 15.23
N ASN A 51 -12.06 17.92 15.42
CA ASN A 51 -12.12 18.60 16.73
C ASN A 51 -13.54 18.73 17.31
N ASP A 52 -14.58 18.57 16.50
CA ASP A 52 -15.98 18.61 16.90
C ASP A 52 -16.57 17.19 17.08
N PHE A 53 -15.78 16.15 16.84
CA PHE A 53 -16.16 14.71 16.88
C PHE A 53 -17.31 14.34 15.94
N THR A 54 -17.54 15.13 14.90
CA THR A 54 -18.64 14.93 13.95
C THR A 54 -18.24 14.12 12.74
N THR A 55 -16.96 14.19 12.36
CA THR A 55 -16.46 13.60 11.12
C THR A 55 -15.19 12.80 11.38
N VAL A 56 -15.13 11.61 10.79
CA VAL A 56 -13.89 10.83 10.72
C VAL A 56 -13.07 11.33 9.55
N GLU A 57 -11.97 12.04 9.84
CA GLU A 57 -11.07 12.56 8.80
C GLU A 57 -10.10 11.52 8.26
N HIS A 58 -9.77 10.52 9.08
CA HIS A 58 -8.85 9.46 8.70
C HIS A 58 -9.29 8.13 9.31
N ASN A 59 -9.31 7.10 8.47
CA ASN A 59 -9.50 5.70 8.83
C ASN A 59 -8.40 4.88 8.18
N ASN A 60 -7.71 4.08 8.96
CA ASN A 60 -6.79 3.08 8.46
C ASN A 60 -7.03 1.76 9.19
N PHE A 61 -7.40 0.75 8.45
CA PHE A 61 -7.72 -0.56 8.96
C PHE A 61 -6.82 -1.59 8.30
N THR A 62 -6.00 -2.27 9.09
CA THR A 62 -5.09 -3.30 8.61
C THR A 62 -5.41 -4.63 9.28
N THR A 63 -5.53 -5.68 8.49
CA THR A 63 -5.71 -7.05 8.98
C THR A 63 -4.65 -7.94 8.35
N GLU A 64 -3.85 -8.59 9.18
CA GLU A 64 -2.88 -9.60 8.77
C GLU A 64 -3.37 -10.99 9.17
N PHE A 65 -3.35 -11.91 8.23
CA PHE A 65 -3.58 -13.33 8.45
C PHE A 65 -2.31 -14.11 8.06
N LYS A 66 -1.79 -14.89 9.01
CA LYS A 66 -0.54 -15.63 8.84
C LYS A 66 -0.72 -17.09 9.24
N VAL A 67 -0.47 -18.00 8.30
CA VAL A 67 -0.47 -19.46 8.54
C VAL A 67 0.74 -20.09 7.87
N ASN A 68 1.62 -20.67 8.67
CA ASN A 68 2.87 -21.29 8.21
C ASN A 68 3.67 -20.33 7.32
N ASN A 69 3.82 -20.67 6.05
CA ASN A 69 4.56 -19.93 5.03
C ASN A 69 3.68 -18.98 4.20
N PHE A 70 2.40 -18.86 4.53
CA PHE A 70 1.44 -17.96 3.87
C PHE A 70 1.13 -16.78 4.78
N VAL A 71 1.28 -15.56 4.26
CA VAL A 71 0.89 -14.31 4.92
C VAL A 71 0.07 -13.48 3.95
N THR A 72 -1.09 -13.01 4.38
CA THR A 72 -1.89 -12.06 3.61
C THR A 72 -2.31 -10.89 4.50
N GLU A 73 -2.12 -9.69 3.97
CA GLU A 73 -2.50 -8.44 4.60
C GLU A 73 -3.52 -7.72 3.73
N PHE A 74 -4.56 -7.22 4.36
CA PHE A 74 -5.52 -6.28 3.78
C PHE A 74 -5.41 -4.96 4.52
N ASN A 75 -5.26 -3.89 3.77
CA ASN A 75 -5.26 -2.54 4.28
C ASN A 75 -6.37 -1.73 3.60
N PHE A 76 -7.30 -1.23 4.41
CA PHE A 76 -8.29 -0.24 4.01
C PHE A 76 -7.85 1.12 4.53
N HIS A 77 -7.77 2.08 3.65
CA HIS A 77 -7.41 3.45 3.96
C HIS A 77 -8.46 4.41 3.41
N GLU A 78 -8.93 5.31 4.27
CA GLU A 78 -9.81 6.40 3.91
C GLU A 78 -9.31 7.69 4.59
N SER A 79 -9.21 8.74 3.80
CA SER A 79 -8.89 10.07 4.27
C SER A 79 -9.85 11.06 3.63
N ASN A 80 -10.47 11.89 4.44
CA ASN A 80 -11.45 12.89 4.04
C ASN A 80 -11.06 14.26 4.61
N GLY A 81 -11.41 15.35 3.91
CA GLY A 81 -11.27 16.69 4.42
C GLY A 81 -9.91 17.34 4.17
N LYS A 82 -9.38 18.07 5.17
CA LYS A 82 -8.21 18.97 5.01
C LYS A 82 -6.90 18.25 4.69
N ILE A 83 -6.74 17.00 5.12
CA ILE A 83 -5.49 16.23 4.99
C ILE A 83 -5.39 15.58 3.61
N GLY A 84 -6.51 15.36 2.94
CA GLY A 84 -6.57 14.71 1.64
C GLY A 84 -7.91 14.06 1.40
N ASP A 85 -8.08 13.53 0.20
CA ASP A 85 -9.29 12.88 -0.25
C ASP A 85 -8.91 11.57 -0.95
N SER A 86 -8.69 10.52 -0.18
CA SER A 86 -8.30 9.21 -0.67
C SER A 86 -9.15 8.09 -0.06
N ASN A 87 -9.46 7.07 -0.85
CA ASN A 87 -10.14 5.88 -0.37
C ASN A 87 -9.66 4.69 -1.19
N PHE A 88 -8.88 3.82 -0.59
CA PHE A 88 -8.37 2.64 -1.27
C PHE A 88 -8.36 1.39 -0.39
N LEU A 89 -8.43 0.27 -1.05
CA LEU A 89 -8.23 -1.06 -0.49
C LEU A 89 -7.01 -1.67 -1.15
N SER A 90 -6.04 -2.10 -0.37
CA SER A 90 -4.88 -2.84 -0.85
C SER A 90 -4.82 -4.23 -0.23
N ASN A 91 -4.23 -5.15 -0.95
CA ASN A 91 -3.87 -6.47 -0.47
C ASN A 91 -2.41 -6.75 -0.81
N GLU A 92 -1.71 -7.33 0.13
CA GLU A 92 -0.40 -7.94 -0.07
C GLU A 92 -0.46 -9.38 0.44
N THR A 93 -0.15 -10.33 -0.44
CA THR A 93 -0.10 -11.75 -0.11
C THR A 93 1.28 -12.27 -0.44
N SER A 94 1.90 -12.98 0.48
CA SER A 94 3.21 -13.61 0.29
C SER A 94 3.17 -15.08 0.67
N ILE A 95 3.90 -15.88 -0.10
CA ILE A 95 4.10 -17.30 0.11
C ILE A 95 5.60 -17.58 0.07
N SER A 96 6.14 -18.18 1.12
CA SER A 96 7.50 -18.73 1.11
C SER A 96 7.43 -20.19 0.69
N PHE A 97 8.16 -20.58 -0.34
CA PHE A 97 8.26 -21.99 -0.78
C PHE A 97 9.30 -22.73 0.06
N ASP A 98 10.37 -22.01 0.40
CA ASP A 98 11.48 -22.43 1.26
C ASP A 98 12.14 -21.19 1.88
N ASP A 99 13.29 -21.36 2.54
CA ASP A 99 13.99 -20.26 3.22
C ASP A 99 14.54 -19.20 2.26
N ASN A 100 14.63 -19.51 0.97
CA ASN A 100 15.26 -18.67 -0.04
C ASN A 100 14.27 -18.14 -1.09
N ASN A 101 13.10 -18.75 -1.25
CA ASN A 101 12.20 -18.49 -2.38
C ASN A 101 10.85 -17.95 -1.91
N TYR A 102 10.47 -16.77 -2.42
CA TYR A 102 9.26 -16.06 -2.05
C TYR A 102 8.46 -15.64 -3.29
N LEU A 103 7.16 -15.79 -3.22
CA LEU A 103 6.22 -15.22 -4.18
C LEU A 103 5.35 -14.20 -3.46
N LYS A 104 5.26 -12.98 -4.00
CA LYS A 104 4.44 -11.89 -3.46
C LYS A 104 3.45 -11.43 -4.51
N PHE A 105 2.21 -11.24 -4.10
CA PHE A 105 1.17 -10.61 -4.90
C PHE A 105 0.71 -9.35 -4.19
N LYS A 106 0.64 -8.23 -4.92
CA LYS A 106 0.15 -6.96 -4.40
C LYS A 106 -0.88 -6.36 -5.33
N THR A 107 -1.92 -5.79 -4.77
CA THR A 107 -2.93 -5.05 -5.53
C THR A 107 -3.43 -3.85 -4.73
N ARG A 108 -3.86 -2.81 -5.44
CA ARG A 108 -4.53 -1.66 -4.85
C ARG A 108 -5.71 -1.24 -5.71
N ARG A 109 -6.84 -1.05 -5.05
CA ARG A 109 -8.08 -0.55 -5.66
C ARG A 109 -8.46 0.80 -5.06
N ASN A 110 -8.57 1.80 -5.91
CA ASN A 110 -9.16 3.07 -5.56
C ASN A 110 -10.68 2.91 -5.56
N ARG A 111 -11.29 3.09 -4.39
CA ARG A 111 -12.72 2.86 -4.19
C ARG A 111 -13.57 4.05 -4.65
N LYS A 112 -13.01 5.28 -4.65
CA LYS A 112 -13.74 6.46 -5.11
C LYS A 112 -14.10 6.40 -6.58
N ILE A 113 -13.18 5.92 -7.38
CA ILE A 113 -13.33 5.82 -8.83
C ILE A 113 -13.58 4.37 -9.30
N SER A 114 -13.71 3.44 -8.34
CA SER A 114 -13.91 2.01 -8.59
C SER A 114 -12.87 1.39 -9.51
N LEU A 115 -11.62 1.89 -9.48
CA LEU A 115 -10.52 1.46 -10.33
C LEU A 115 -9.53 0.61 -9.54
N THR A 116 -9.16 -0.55 -10.05
CA THR A 116 -7.95 -1.25 -9.60
C THR A 116 -6.74 -0.58 -10.25
N GLU A 117 -5.87 0.03 -9.45
CA GLU A 117 -4.76 0.82 -9.95
C GLU A 117 -3.62 -0.05 -10.48
N TYR A 118 -3.34 -1.15 -9.79
CA TYR A 118 -2.30 -2.08 -10.24
C TYR A 118 -2.45 -3.49 -9.65
N TYR A 119 -1.81 -4.43 -10.34
CA TYR A 119 -1.45 -5.76 -9.86
C TYR A 119 0.07 -5.94 -10.00
N ASP A 120 0.72 -6.38 -8.92
CA ASP A 120 2.13 -6.78 -8.92
C ASP A 120 2.23 -8.25 -8.59
N ILE A 121 3.08 -8.98 -9.33
CA ILE A 121 3.55 -10.31 -8.99
C ILE A 121 5.07 -10.22 -8.88
N VAL A 122 5.63 -10.61 -7.75
CA VAL A 122 7.07 -10.58 -7.48
C VAL A 122 7.52 -11.96 -7.06
N TYR A 123 8.42 -12.54 -7.83
CA TYR A 123 9.20 -13.68 -7.38
C TYR A 123 10.56 -13.20 -6.89
N GLU A 124 10.96 -13.62 -5.71
CA GLU A 124 12.19 -13.19 -5.05
C GLU A 124 12.97 -14.42 -4.58
N TYR A 125 14.24 -14.45 -4.95
CA TYR A 125 15.22 -15.39 -4.41
C TYR A 125 16.19 -14.62 -3.51
N GLN A 126 16.41 -15.11 -2.31
CA GLN A 126 17.31 -14.49 -1.33
C GLN A 126 18.20 -15.55 -0.67
N ASN A 127 19.49 -15.24 -0.58
CA ASN A 127 20.44 -15.96 0.28
C ASN A 127 21.33 -14.94 1.02
N ASP A 128 22.34 -15.40 1.76
CA ASP A 128 23.17 -14.53 2.60
C ASP A 128 23.92 -13.42 1.83
N CYS A 129 24.20 -13.64 0.54
CA CYS A 129 25.02 -12.76 -0.28
C CYS A 129 24.24 -12.09 -1.43
N LEU A 130 23.08 -12.61 -1.79
CA LEU A 130 22.35 -12.22 -3.00
C LEU A 130 20.84 -12.14 -2.74
N THR A 131 20.23 -11.07 -3.18
CA THR A 131 18.78 -11.01 -3.42
C THR A 131 18.54 -10.75 -4.90
N ALA A 132 17.76 -11.61 -5.55
CA ALA A 132 17.33 -11.45 -6.93
C ALA A 132 15.81 -11.45 -7.00
N ALA A 133 15.21 -10.45 -7.65
CA ALA A 133 13.77 -10.33 -7.77
C ALA A 133 13.34 -10.11 -9.22
N LEU A 134 12.28 -10.79 -9.63
CA LEU A 134 11.57 -10.56 -10.87
C LEU A 134 10.16 -10.05 -10.53
N LYS A 135 9.84 -8.84 -10.97
CA LYS A 135 8.55 -8.19 -10.72
C LYS A 135 7.83 -7.92 -12.03
N TYR A 136 6.63 -8.46 -12.16
CA TYR A 136 5.67 -8.09 -13.18
C TYR A 136 4.65 -7.13 -12.58
N ARG A 137 4.41 -5.99 -13.23
CA ARG A 137 3.40 -4.99 -12.85
C ARG A 137 2.46 -4.71 -14.01
N LYS A 138 1.17 -4.77 -13.75
CA LYS A 138 0.14 -4.26 -14.65
C LYS A 138 -0.56 -3.08 -13.98
N THR A 139 -0.49 -1.91 -14.62
CA THR A 139 -1.08 -0.66 -14.14
C THR A 139 -2.26 -0.28 -15.00
N TYR A 140 -3.36 0.14 -14.36
CA TYR A 140 -4.57 0.61 -15.02
C TYR A 140 -4.74 2.10 -14.77
N TYR A 141 -5.38 2.79 -15.71
CA TYR A 141 -5.64 4.22 -15.65
C TYR A 141 -7.14 4.49 -15.67
N GLN A 142 -7.55 5.61 -15.10
CA GLN A 142 -8.96 6.04 -15.11
C GLN A 142 -9.42 6.47 -16.50
N ASP A 143 -8.50 6.97 -17.32
CA ASP A 143 -8.77 7.36 -18.70
C ASP A 143 -9.05 6.11 -19.53
N ARG A 144 -10.23 6.09 -20.18
CA ARG A 144 -10.67 4.96 -21.01
C ARG A 144 -9.82 4.80 -22.29
N ASP A 145 -9.19 5.89 -22.74
CA ASP A 145 -8.31 5.88 -23.91
C ASP A 145 -6.88 5.44 -23.56
N ALA A 146 -6.52 5.39 -22.26
CA ALA A 146 -5.23 4.94 -21.81
C ALA A 146 -5.17 3.40 -21.76
N ILE A 147 -4.24 2.84 -22.52
CA ILE A 147 -3.99 1.40 -22.54
C ILE A 147 -3.30 1.00 -21.22
N PRO A 148 -3.74 -0.10 -20.57
CA PRO A 148 -3.04 -0.62 -19.40
C PRO A 148 -1.57 -0.85 -19.69
N LYS A 149 -0.70 -0.39 -18.79
CA LYS A 149 0.75 -0.54 -18.94
C LYS A 149 1.23 -1.78 -18.23
N GLU A 150 2.06 -2.55 -18.90
CA GLU A 150 2.72 -3.74 -18.38
C GLU A 150 4.23 -3.51 -18.30
N ASP A 151 4.78 -3.69 -17.13
CA ASP A 151 6.21 -3.50 -16.85
C ASP A 151 6.79 -4.79 -16.25
N LEU A 152 7.99 -5.16 -16.69
CA LEU A 152 8.78 -6.21 -16.09
C LEU A 152 10.08 -5.60 -15.54
N PHE A 153 10.36 -5.87 -14.27
CA PHE A 153 11.56 -5.39 -13.58
C PHE A 153 12.38 -6.59 -13.13
N PHE A 154 13.68 -6.45 -13.27
CA PHE A 154 14.64 -7.37 -12.68
C PHE A 154 15.58 -6.61 -11.77
N THR A 155 15.69 -7.05 -10.52
CA THR A 155 16.53 -6.43 -9.49
C THR A 155 17.50 -7.47 -8.96
N VAL A 156 18.77 -7.12 -8.85
CA VAL A 156 19.79 -7.94 -8.19
C VAL A 156 20.51 -7.07 -7.18
N THR A 157 20.55 -7.53 -5.94
CA THR A 157 21.31 -6.89 -4.85
C THR A 157 22.35 -7.86 -4.34
N LEU A 158 23.61 -7.46 -4.36
CA LEU A 158 24.73 -8.20 -3.83
C LEU A 158 25.18 -7.55 -2.51
N PHE A 159 25.09 -8.28 -1.42
CA PHE A 159 25.53 -7.81 -0.11
C PHE A 159 27.02 -8.14 0.11
N PRO A 160 27.85 -7.14 0.56
CA PRO A 160 27.53 -5.73 0.85
C PRO A 160 27.77 -4.76 -0.32
N LEU A 161 27.89 -5.21 -1.57
CA LEU A 161 28.59 -4.48 -2.63
C LEU A 161 27.72 -3.54 -3.49
N ALA A 162 26.56 -3.97 -4.00
CA ALA A 162 25.78 -3.16 -4.94
C ALA A 162 24.34 -3.65 -5.12
N THR A 163 23.45 -2.74 -5.55
CA THR A 163 22.12 -3.06 -6.10
C THR A 163 22.06 -2.62 -7.56
N ILE A 164 21.58 -3.50 -8.43
CA ILE A 164 21.35 -3.22 -9.85
C ILE A 164 19.86 -3.40 -10.12
N ASP A 165 19.18 -2.33 -10.52
CA ASP A 165 17.79 -2.34 -10.95
C ASP A 165 17.71 -2.12 -12.46
N GLN A 166 17.03 -3.02 -13.16
CA GLN A 166 16.79 -2.88 -14.58
C GLN A 166 15.31 -3.07 -14.89
N LYS A 167 14.72 -2.08 -15.56
CA LYS A 167 13.43 -2.21 -16.19
C LYS A 167 13.59 -2.85 -17.56
N ILE A 168 12.83 -3.91 -17.81
CA ILE A 168 12.82 -4.58 -19.10
C ILE A 168 11.62 -4.01 -19.87
N ASP A 169 11.87 -3.07 -20.78
CA ASP A 169 10.86 -2.56 -21.68
C ASP A 169 10.62 -3.57 -22.81
N LYS A 170 9.58 -4.39 -22.66
CA LYS A 170 9.08 -5.22 -23.75
C LYS A 170 7.93 -4.50 -24.44
N LYS A 171 8.14 -4.12 -25.70
CA LYS A 171 7.03 -3.72 -26.57
C LYS A 171 6.40 -4.96 -27.15
N LEU A 172 5.17 -5.24 -26.74
CA LEU A 172 4.31 -6.22 -27.38
C LEU A 172 3.77 -5.58 -28.66
N TYR A 173 4.18 -6.10 -29.79
CA TYR A 173 3.59 -5.74 -31.08
C TYR A 173 2.55 -6.82 -31.45
N ARG A 174 1.39 -6.38 -31.91
CA ARG A 174 0.46 -7.24 -32.65
C ARG A 174 0.79 -7.07 -34.11
N ASP A 175 0.93 -8.20 -34.80
CA ASP A 175 1.04 -8.20 -36.25
C ASP A 175 -0.36 -7.99 -36.89
N ASP A 176 -0.39 -7.85 -38.21
CA ASP A 176 -1.63 -7.64 -38.96
C ASP A 176 -2.62 -8.82 -38.85
N ASN A 177 -2.19 -9.97 -38.35
CA ASN A 177 -3.00 -11.15 -38.08
C ASN A 177 -3.49 -11.24 -36.64
N ASN A 178 -3.21 -10.22 -35.81
CA ASN A 178 -3.55 -10.15 -34.39
C ASN A 178 -2.74 -11.12 -33.48
N ASP A 179 -1.66 -11.71 -34.00
CA ASP A 179 -0.74 -12.55 -33.25
C ASP A 179 0.26 -11.72 -32.45
N ILE A 180 0.57 -12.18 -31.23
CA ILE A 180 1.52 -11.51 -30.34
C ILE A 180 2.94 -11.90 -30.73
N ILE A 181 3.72 -10.96 -31.22
CA ILE A 181 5.15 -11.15 -31.51
C ILE A 181 6.02 -10.38 -30.52
N TRP A 182 7.08 -11.05 -30.05
CA TRP A 182 8.11 -10.48 -29.21
C TRP A 182 9.23 -9.88 -30.07
N LYS A 183 9.50 -8.59 -29.91
CA LYS A 183 10.70 -7.93 -30.46
C LYS A 183 11.43 -7.18 -29.38
#